data_95637500a24f55eb7a2d8afced4d31b5
#
_entry.id   95637500a24f55eb7a2d8afced4d31b5
#
_cell.length_a   1.000
_cell.length_b   1.000
_cell.length_c   1.000
_cell.angle_alpha   90.00
_cell.angle_beta   90.00
_cell.angle_gamma   90.00
#
_symmetry.space_group_name_H-M   'P 1'
#
loop_
_entity.id
_entity.type
_entity.pdbx_description
1 polymer ?
#
loop_
_entity_poly.entity_id
_entity_poly.type
_entity_poly.pdbx_seq_one_letter_code
_entity_poly.pdbx_strand_id
1 'polypeptide(L)'
;MGRLTVKQLAAVSQNPDPVTHDLKGDVEALVPEMVKAGITTKRQVAAFLANVSQETDRLKTLEEYGPERYFRSFLGDQWRYHGRGYIMNTWRDAYERLSRVLGVDLVRDPDKLANNKNLAARAAIWFWEKGNVTGESINRYANQGNLKAVCSIINRGQVEPQGPINGWDMRVHFHQRALNILPDGFTLDAGEEPEEPEPPEPPEEKLLSHGAVDGTTQPRGSWLGR
;
A
#
# COMPACT_ATOMS: atom_id res chain seq x y z
N MET A 1 -8.51 12.54 -16.96
CA MET A 1 -7.76 11.70 -16.01
C MET A 1 -6.55 12.48 -15.53
N GLY A 2 -6.18 12.39 -14.26
CA GLY A 2 -5.11 13.17 -13.67
C GLY A 2 -4.21 12.31 -12.80
N ARG A 3 -2.90 12.58 -12.81
CA ARG A 3 -1.95 11.95 -11.89
C ARG A 3 -1.87 12.75 -10.60
N LEU A 4 -1.76 12.07 -9.47
CA LEU A 4 -1.38 12.71 -8.22
C LEU A 4 0.13 13.00 -8.26
N THR A 5 0.49 14.26 -8.25
CA THR A 5 1.90 14.68 -8.27
C THR A 5 2.47 14.76 -6.86
N VAL A 6 3.79 14.63 -6.72
CA VAL A 6 4.51 14.84 -5.44
C VAL A 6 4.18 16.22 -4.87
N LYS A 7 4.11 17.26 -5.72
CA LYS A 7 3.76 18.62 -5.30
C LYS A 7 2.35 18.71 -4.71
N GLN A 8 1.38 18.03 -5.31
CA GLN A 8 0.01 17.97 -4.78
C GLN A 8 -0.04 17.19 -3.47
N LEU A 9 0.62 16.03 -3.38
CA LEU A 9 0.69 15.24 -2.15
C LEU A 9 1.33 16.04 -1.02
N ALA A 10 2.47 16.71 -1.28
CA ALA A 10 3.12 17.59 -0.31
C ALA A 10 2.21 18.74 0.15
N ALA A 11 1.49 19.36 -0.80
CA ALA A 11 0.56 20.44 -0.49
C ALA A 11 -0.65 19.95 0.31
N VAL A 12 -1.21 18.78 0.03
CA VAL A 12 -2.32 18.17 0.81
C VAL A 12 -1.87 17.86 2.22
N SER A 13 -0.78 17.11 2.37
CA SER A 13 -0.28 16.67 3.67
C SER A 13 0.43 17.77 4.47
N GLN A 14 0.74 18.90 3.82
CA GLN A 14 1.61 19.94 4.41
C GLN A 14 2.96 19.38 4.88
N ASN A 15 3.50 18.42 4.13
CA ASN A 15 4.81 17.86 4.43
C ASN A 15 5.88 18.96 4.29
N PRO A 16 6.71 19.19 5.33
CA PRO A 16 7.68 20.29 5.31
C PRO A 16 8.90 20.00 4.44
N ASP A 17 9.20 18.73 4.19
CA ASP A 17 10.38 18.29 3.43
C ASP A 17 10.05 17.07 2.56
N PRO A 18 9.47 17.29 1.36
CA PRO A 18 9.05 16.21 0.48
C PRO A 18 10.18 15.31 -0.04
N VAL A 19 11.40 15.81 -0.03
CA VAL A 19 12.57 15.06 -0.53
C VAL A 19 13.08 14.11 0.55
N THR A 20 13.39 14.62 1.74
CA THR A 20 13.89 13.80 2.85
C THR A 20 12.87 12.77 3.32
N HIS A 21 11.56 13.10 3.26
CA HIS A 21 10.49 12.16 3.60
C HIS A 21 10.08 11.26 2.41
N ASP A 22 10.77 11.38 1.26
CA ASP A 22 10.55 10.55 0.08
C ASP A 22 9.07 10.45 -0.36
N LEU A 23 8.43 11.61 -0.54
CA LEU A 23 7.06 11.66 -1.04
C LEU A 23 6.92 11.10 -2.46
N LYS A 24 8.01 11.03 -3.22
CA LYS A 24 8.01 10.37 -4.52
C LYS A 24 7.70 8.88 -4.36
N GLY A 25 8.41 8.20 -3.45
CA GLY A 25 8.13 6.80 -3.13
C GLY A 25 6.71 6.59 -2.55
N ASP A 26 6.14 7.57 -1.83
CA ASP A 26 4.75 7.49 -1.37
C ASP A 26 3.75 7.57 -2.53
N VAL A 27 3.98 8.44 -3.51
CA VAL A 27 3.15 8.51 -4.72
C VAL A 27 3.24 7.20 -5.51
N GLU A 28 4.46 6.70 -5.75
CA GLU A 28 4.72 5.46 -6.48
C GLU A 28 4.09 4.24 -5.81
N ALA A 29 4.06 4.20 -4.48
CA ALA A 29 3.47 3.10 -3.73
C ALA A 29 1.93 3.19 -3.63
N LEU A 30 1.39 4.39 -3.34
CA LEU A 30 -0.03 4.57 -3.06
C LEU A 30 -0.89 4.61 -4.31
N VAL A 31 -0.45 5.33 -5.35
CA VAL A 31 -1.31 5.62 -6.51
C VAL A 31 -1.77 4.37 -7.25
N PRO A 32 -0.90 3.40 -7.60
CA PRO A 32 -1.35 2.18 -8.26
C PRO A 32 -2.36 1.39 -7.43
N GLU A 33 -2.12 1.27 -6.13
CA GLU A 33 -3.01 0.54 -5.23
C GLU A 33 -4.36 1.26 -5.02
N MET A 34 -4.35 2.59 -4.95
CA MET A 34 -5.58 3.40 -4.89
C MET A 34 -6.44 3.20 -6.14
N VAL A 35 -5.83 3.23 -7.33
CA VAL A 35 -6.54 3.02 -8.60
C VAL A 35 -7.15 1.63 -8.67
N LYS A 36 -6.39 0.58 -8.33
CA LYS A 36 -6.88 -0.81 -8.25
C LYS A 36 -8.10 -0.96 -7.34
N ALA A 37 -8.13 -0.22 -6.22
CA ALA A 37 -9.23 -0.23 -5.25
C ALA A 37 -10.39 0.73 -5.60
N GLY A 38 -10.34 1.37 -6.76
CA GLY A 38 -11.36 2.34 -7.17
C GLY A 38 -11.40 3.60 -6.33
N ILE A 39 -10.29 3.96 -5.65
CA ILE A 39 -10.11 5.24 -4.96
C ILE A 39 -9.66 6.27 -6.01
N THR A 40 -10.56 6.66 -6.88
CA THR A 40 -10.22 7.44 -8.07
C THR A 40 -10.85 8.82 -8.12
N THR A 41 -12.06 8.99 -7.59
CA THR A 41 -12.73 10.29 -7.61
C THR A 41 -12.09 11.28 -6.65
N LYS A 42 -12.21 12.58 -6.96
CA LYS A 42 -11.73 13.68 -6.10
C LYS A 42 -12.12 13.48 -4.63
N ARG A 43 -13.37 13.08 -4.34
CA ARG A 43 -13.87 12.86 -2.98
C ARG A 43 -13.19 11.67 -2.29
N GLN A 44 -13.04 10.55 -2.99
CA GLN A 44 -12.40 9.36 -2.45
C GLN A 44 -10.93 9.62 -2.17
N VAL A 45 -10.21 10.21 -3.13
CA VAL A 45 -8.79 10.57 -2.98
C VAL A 45 -8.60 11.55 -1.83
N ALA A 46 -9.45 12.59 -1.73
CA ALA A 46 -9.35 13.56 -0.64
C ALA A 46 -9.60 12.92 0.73
N ALA A 47 -10.58 12.03 0.85
CA ALA A 47 -10.86 11.34 2.11
C ALA A 47 -9.74 10.37 2.50
N PHE A 48 -9.17 9.63 1.54
CA PHE A 48 -8.05 8.73 1.78
C PHE A 48 -6.79 9.49 2.21
N LEU A 49 -6.37 10.49 1.43
CA LEU A 49 -5.17 11.27 1.72
C LEU A 49 -5.27 12.06 3.04
N ALA A 50 -6.46 12.53 3.41
CA ALA A 50 -6.66 13.21 4.69
C ALA A 50 -6.35 12.30 5.89
N ASN A 51 -6.79 11.05 5.83
CA ASN A 51 -6.52 10.08 6.89
C ASN A 51 -5.05 9.63 6.89
N VAL A 52 -4.48 9.30 5.72
CA VAL A 52 -3.07 8.97 5.60
C VAL A 52 -2.20 10.11 6.14
N SER A 53 -2.47 11.36 5.77
CA SER A 53 -1.72 12.52 6.26
C SER A 53 -1.77 12.67 7.79
N GLN A 54 -2.90 12.38 8.41
CA GLN A 54 -3.05 12.42 9.86
C GLN A 54 -2.32 11.27 10.56
N GLU A 55 -2.50 10.05 10.07
CA GLU A 55 -1.89 8.85 10.69
C GLU A 55 -0.36 8.87 10.62
N THR A 56 0.20 9.44 9.56
CA THR A 56 1.65 9.43 9.30
C THR A 56 2.37 10.72 9.66
N ASP A 57 1.77 11.58 10.48
CA ASP A 57 2.29 12.92 10.76
C ASP A 57 2.74 13.64 9.48
N ARG A 58 1.82 13.78 8.52
CA ARG A 58 2.08 14.44 7.23
C ARG A 58 3.05 13.67 6.33
N LEU A 59 3.00 12.36 6.33
CA LEU A 59 3.90 11.47 5.56
C LEU A 59 5.38 11.57 6.00
N LYS A 60 5.63 11.87 7.26
CA LYS A 60 6.98 11.88 7.82
C LYS A 60 7.42 10.50 8.31
N THR A 61 6.46 9.67 8.73
CA THR A 61 6.75 8.35 9.29
C THR A 61 5.68 7.34 8.93
N LEU A 62 6.09 6.10 8.77
CA LEU A 62 5.19 4.93 8.69
C LEU A 62 5.22 4.12 9.99
N GLU A 63 5.74 4.68 11.07
CA GLU A 63 5.78 4.05 12.39
C GLU A 63 5.35 5.04 13.47
N GLU A 64 4.52 4.58 14.40
CA GLU A 64 4.04 5.37 15.53
C GLU A 64 5.21 5.81 16.42
N TYR A 65 5.20 7.08 16.82
CA TYR A 65 6.22 7.63 17.70
C TYR A 65 6.04 7.15 19.14
N GLY A 66 7.12 6.70 19.75
CA GLY A 66 7.14 6.41 21.17
C GLY A 66 8.23 5.42 21.57
N PRO A 67 8.68 5.48 22.81
CA PRO A 67 9.54 4.45 23.37
C PRO A 67 8.75 3.19 23.72
N GLU A 68 9.41 2.05 23.83
CA GLU A 68 8.80 0.76 24.19
C GLU A 68 7.90 0.85 25.44
N ARG A 69 8.33 1.60 26.47
CA ARG A 69 7.54 1.78 27.70
C ARG A 69 6.17 2.44 27.44
N TYR A 70 6.08 3.31 26.44
CA TYR A 70 4.83 3.93 26.02
C TYR A 70 3.90 2.88 25.39
N PHE A 71 4.42 2.11 24.44
CA PHE A 71 3.64 1.05 23.80
C PHE A 71 3.21 -0.03 24.79
N ARG A 72 4.07 -0.42 25.72
CA ARG A 72 3.73 -1.37 26.79
C ARG A 72 2.62 -0.88 27.71
N SER A 73 2.49 0.43 27.90
CA SER A 73 1.48 0.98 28.80
C SER A 73 0.04 0.77 28.31
N PHE A 74 -0.18 0.60 27.01
CA PHE A 74 -1.51 0.36 26.44
C PHE A 74 -1.64 -0.94 25.64
N LEU A 75 -0.55 -1.49 25.09
CA LEU A 75 -0.55 -2.76 24.35
C LEU A 75 -0.11 -3.95 25.22
N GLY A 76 0.48 -3.71 26.39
CA GLY A 76 1.00 -4.79 27.24
C GLY A 76 2.06 -5.62 26.52
N ASP A 77 1.90 -6.94 26.54
CA ASP A 77 2.83 -7.86 25.88
C ASP A 77 2.79 -7.79 24.34
N GLN A 78 1.77 -7.13 23.78
CA GLN A 78 1.64 -6.91 22.34
C GLN A 78 2.36 -5.65 21.84
N TRP A 79 3.17 -4.99 22.64
CA TRP A 79 3.85 -3.72 22.34
C TRP A 79 4.61 -3.71 21.01
N ARG A 80 5.13 -4.86 20.56
CA ARG A 80 5.81 -5.00 19.28
C ARG A 80 4.90 -4.74 18.07
N TYR A 81 3.59 -4.81 18.26
CA TYR A 81 2.57 -4.60 17.23
C TYR A 81 1.92 -3.22 17.35
N HIS A 82 2.72 -2.21 17.70
CA HIS A 82 2.30 -0.81 17.65
C HIS A 82 2.07 -0.33 16.22
N GLY A 83 1.52 0.87 16.07
CA GLY A 83 1.06 1.39 14.78
C GLY A 83 2.13 1.47 13.70
N ARG A 84 1.89 0.82 12.55
CA ARG A 84 2.74 0.92 11.35
C ARG A 84 1.95 0.97 10.06
N GLY A 85 2.61 1.48 9.01
CA GLY A 85 2.05 1.70 7.68
C GLY A 85 1.19 2.95 7.61
N TYR A 86 0.61 3.23 6.44
CA TYR A 86 -0.12 4.48 6.16
C TYR A 86 -1.38 4.72 7.01
N ILE A 87 -1.90 3.70 7.68
CA ILE A 87 -3.08 3.81 8.55
C ILE A 87 -2.82 3.31 9.97
N MET A 88 -1.55 3.20 10.37
CA MET A 88 -1.12 2.79 11.71
C MET A 88 -1.78 1.50 12.18
N ASN A 89 -1.61 0.42 11.40
CA ASN A 89 -2.09 -0.91 11.80
C ASN A 89 -1.48 -1.30 13.15
N THR A 90 -2.34 -1.65 14.10
CA THR A 90 -1.98 -1.92 15.50
C THR A 90 -2.61 -3.24 15.95
N TRP A 91 -2.03 -3.88 16.95
CA TRP A 91 -2.41 -5.17 17.54
C TRP A 91 -1.99 -6.39 16.71
N ARG A 92 -1.61 -7.43 17.40
CA ARG A 92 -1.13 -8.68 16.82
C ARG A 92 -2.11 -9.31 15.82
N ASP A 93 -3.40 -9.30 16.13
CA ASP A 93 -4.43 -9.87 15.26
C ASP A 93 -4.54 -9.14 13.91
N ALA A 94 -4.29 -7.81 13.87
CA ALA A 94 -4.21 -7.06 12.63
C ALA A 94 -3.00 -7.52 11.80
N TYR A 95 -1.83 -7.70 12.43
CA TYR A 95 -0.64 -8.20 11.76
C TYR A 95 -0.81 -9.65 11.28
N GLU A 96 -1.50 -10.51 12.02
CA GLU A 96 -1.84 -11.87 11.60
C GLU A 96 -2.77 -11.88 10.37
N ARG A 97 -3.78 -11.01 10.34
CA ARG A 97 -4.67 -10.85 9.18
C ARG A 97 -3.91 -10.33 7.96
N LEU A 98 -3.10 -9.28 8.15
CA LEU A 98 -2.27 -8.72 7.08
C LEU A 98 -1.26 -9.74 6.56
N SER A 99 -0.62 -10.53 7.43
CA SER A 99 0.31 -11.59 7.01
C SER A 99 -0.34 -12.56 6.04
N ARG A 100 -1.56 -13.00 6.34
CA ARG A 100 -2.30 -13.93 5.47
C ARG A 100 -2.68 -13.31 4.13
N VAL A 101 -3.12 -12.06 4.14
CA VAL A 101 -3.61 -11.38 2.93
C VAL A 101 -2.46 -10.97 2.02
N LEU A 102 -1.36 -10.50 2.60
CA LEU A 102 -0.23 -9.97 1.84
C LEU A 102 0.81 -11.04 1.48
N GLY A 103 0.70 -12.25 2.08
CA GLY A 103 1.68 -13.32 1.84
C GLY A 103 3.05 -13.05 2.46
N VAL A 104 3.11 -12.22 3.53
CA VAL A 104 4.35 -11.80 4.19
C VAL A 104 4.21 -12.03 5.69
N ASP A 105 5.16 -12.67 6.33
CA ASP A 105 5.14 -12.88 7.79
C ASP A 105 5.45 -11.58 8.55
N LEU A 106 4.39 -10.82 8.83
CA LEU A 106 4.41 -9.58 9.60
C LEU A 106 4.33 -9.82 11.11
N VAL A 107 3.95 -11.02 11.53
CA VAL A 107 3.95 -11.39 12.95
C VAL A 107 5.39 -11.58 13.42
N ARG A 108 6.20 -12.22 12.62
CA ARG A 108 7.62 -12.38 12.89
C ARG A 108 8.39 -11.07 12.78
N ASP A 109 8.08 -10.30 11.73
CA ASP A 109 8.80 -9.07 11.39
C ASP A 109 7.81 -7.93 11.09
N PRO A 110 7.24 -7.30 12.15
CA PRO A 110 6.28 -6.21 12.00
C PRO A 110 6.87 -4.95 11.37
N ASP A 111 8.18 -4.75 11.49
CA ASP A 111 8.87 -3.55 10.99
C ASP A 111 8.86 -3.44 9.46
N LYS A 112 8.58 -4.56 8.77
CA LYS A 112 8.37 -4.53 7.31
C LYS A 112 7.28 -3.56 6.87
N LEU A 113 6.24 -3.33 7.68
CA LEU A 113 5.19 -2.36 7.37
C LEU A 113 5.67 -0.91 7.43
N ALA A 114 6.67 -0.60 8.26
CA ALA A 114 7.27 0.73 8.32
C ALA A 114 8.35 0.92 7.24
N ASN A 115 9.07 -0.16 6.90
CA ASN A 115 10.26 -0.10 6.05
C ASN A 115 9.99 -0.38 4.57
N ASN A 116 8.75 -0.71 4.19
CA ASN A 116 8.37 -1.01 2.81
C ASN A 116 7.07 -0.29 2.43
N LYS A 117 7.19 0.81 1.69
CA LYS A 117 6.07 1.65 1.26
C LYS A 117 5.03 0.89 0.43
N ASN A 118 5.46 -0.01 -0.46
CA ASN A 118 4.54 -0.82 -1.27
C ASN A 118 3.72 -1.77 -0.38
N LEU A 119 4.37 -2.40 0.60
CA LEU A 119 3.68 -3.27 1.55
C LEU A 119 2.70 -2.48 2.43
N ALA A 120 3.14 -1.31 2.91
CA ALA A 120 2.30 -0.38 3.68
C ALA A 120 1.08 0.12 2.89
N ALA A 121 1.27 0.43 1.59
CA ALA A 121 0.18 0.83 0.70
C ALA A 121 -0.84 -0.31 0.51
N ARG A 122 -0.39 -1.51 0.19
CA ARG A 122 -1.25 -2.69 0.07
C ARG A 122 -2.03 -2.98 1.38
N ALA A 123 -1.39 -2.82 2.53
CA ALA A 123 -2.04 -2.97 3.84
C ALA A 123 -3.15 -1.93 4.05
N ALA A 124 -2.86 -0.66 3.75
CA ALA A 124 -3.83 0.44 3.87
C ALA A 124 -5.02 0.24 2.93
N ILE A 125 -4.77 -0.16 1.69
CA ILE A 125 -5.81 -0.42 0.70
C ILE A 125 -6.66 -1.64 1.07
N TRP A 126 -6.06 -2.74 1.54
CA TRP A 126 -6.82 -3.88 2.04
C TRP A 126 -7.76 -3.48 3.19
N PHE A 127 -7.27 -2.66 4.14
CA PHE A 127 -8.13 -2.14 5.21
C PHE A 127 -9.27 -1.30 4.64
N TRP A 128 -8.97 -0.40 3.70
CA TRP A 128 -9.98 0.45 3.08
C TRP A 128 -11.06 -0.35 2.37
N GLU A 129 -10.72 -1.43 1.70
CA GLU A 129 -11.66 -2.24 0.93
C GLU A 129 -12.43 -3.25 1.78
N LYS A 130 -11.76 -4.00 2.68
CA LYS A 130 -12.32 -5.20 3.32
C LYS A 130 -11.89 -5.40 4.77
N GLY A 131 -10.73 -4.91 5.16
CA GLY A 131 -10.13 -5.17 6.47
C GLY A 131 -10.74 -4.37 7.62
N ASN A 132 -11.62 -3.43 7.30
CA ASN A 132 -12.30 -2.56 8.25
C ASN A 132 -13.53 -3.24 8.88
N VAL A 133 -14.13 -2.58 9.86
CA VAL A 133 -15.28 -3.08 10.64
C VAL A 133 -16.52 -3.38 9.80
N THR A 134 -16.68 -2.77 8.64
CA THR A 134 -17.85 -2.97 7.76
C THR A 134 -17.70 -4.18 6.86
N GLY A 135 -16.47 -4.67 6.63
CA GLY A 135 -16.16 -5.68 5.64
C GLY A 135 -16.35 -5.25 4.18
N GLU A 136 -16.66 -3.97 3.94
CA GLU A 136 -16.93 -3.36 2.64
C GLU A 136 -16.02 -2.16 2.38
N SER A 137 -15.96 -1.70 1.13
CA SER A 137 -15.15 -0.55 0.75
C SER A 137 -15.64 0.75 1.41
N ILE A 138 -14.71 1.46 2.04
CA ILE A 138 -14.93 2.79 2.62
C ILE A 138 -15.29 3.83 1.52
N ASN A 139 -15.02 3.55 0.25
CA ASN A 139 -15.46 4.38 -0.89
C ASN A 139 -16.95 4.74 -0.82
N ARG A 140 -17.77 3.85 -0.28
CA ARG A 140 -19.20 4.08 -0.05
C ARG A 140 -19.45 5.36 0.75
N TYR A 141 -18.76 5.54 1.86
CA TYR A 141 -18.91 6.72 2.73
C TYR A 141 -18.24 7.96 2.13
N ALA A 142 -17.08 7.79 1.48
CA ALA A 142 -16.41 8.88 0.80
C ALA A 142 -17.27 9.47 -0.34
N ASN A 143 -17.94 8.63 -1.12
CA ASN A 143 -18.84 9.04 -2.19
C ASN A 143 -20.05 9.83 -1.67
N GLN A 144 -20.55 9.50 -0.50
CA GLN A 144 -21.64 10.21 0.18
C GLN A 144 -21.17 11.54 0.82
N GLY A 145 -19.87 11.85 0.79
CA GLY A 145 -19.31 13.00 1.49
C GLY A 145 -19.28 12.83 3.01
N ASN A 146 -19.50 11.61 3.52
CA ASN A 146 -19.50 11.31 4.95
C ASN A 146 -18.07 11.10 5.49
N LEU A 147 -17.29 12.18 5.53
CA LEU A 147 -15.93 12.16 6.07
C LEU A 147 -15.89 11.65 7.51
N LYS A 148 -16.91 11.95 8.31
CA LYS A 148 -16.95 11.53 9.72
C LYS A 148 -16.97 10.01 9.85
N ALA A 149 -17.78 9.31 9.05
CA ALA A 149 -17.78 7.85 9.02
C ALA A 149 -16.45 7.29 8.53
N VAL A 150 -15.86 7.85 7.45
CA VAL A 150 -14.53 7.44 6.97
C VAL A 150 -13.49 7.51 8.08
N CYS A 151 -13.39 8.67 8.74
CA CYS A 151 -12.42 8.89 9.81
C CYS A 151 -12.68 8.01 11.04
N SER A 152 -13.95 7.80 11.38
CA SER A 152 -14.34 6.96 12.51
C SER A 152 -14.01 5.48 12.27
N ILE A 153 -14.24 4.97 11.08
CA ILE A 153 -13.88 3.59 10.72
C ILE A 153 -12.37 3.38 10.88
N ILE A 154 -11.56 4.30 10.41
CA ILE A 154 -10.09 4.20 10.47
C ILE A 154 -9.59 4.34 11.90
N ASN A 155 -10.06 5.36 12.63
CA ASN A 155 -9.52 5.69 13.95
C ASN A 155 -10.13 4.87 15.10
N ARG A 156 -11.41 4.52 14.98
CA ARG A 156 -12.16 3.89 16.08
C ARG A 156 -12.72 2.50 15.77
N GLY A 157 -12.62 2.05 14.51
CA GLY A 157 -13.25 0.80 14.08
C GLY A 157 -14.78 0.84 14.18
N GLN A 158 -15.42 2.00 13.99
CA GLN A 158 -16.86 2.19 14.11
C GLN A 158 -17.36 3.12 13.02
N VAL A 159 -18.52 2.84 12.42
CA VAL A 159 -19.16 3.75 11.43
C VAL A 159 -19.64 5.01 12.13
N GLU A 160 -20.40 4.83 13.21
CA GLU A 160 -20.90 5.92 14.06
C GLU A 160 -20.00 6.03 15.31
N PRO A 161 -19.23 7.11 15.45
CA PRO A 161 -18.28 7.21 16.55
C PRO A 161 -19.02 7.41 17.89
N GLN A 162 -18.70 6.57 18.86
CA GLN A 162 -19.19 6.67 20.24
C GLN A 162 -18.34 7.63 21.10
N GLY A 163 -17.50 8.43 20.49
CA GLY A 163 -16.65 9.41 21.17
C GLY A 163 -15.81 10.20 20.16
N PRO A 164 -14.87 11.03 20.64
CA PRO A 164 -14.07 11.87 19.77
C PRO A 164 -13.18 11.03 18.83
N ILE A 165 -13.09 11.46 17.58
CA ILE A 165 -12.13 10.95 16.61
C ILE A 165 -10.79 11.65 16.85
N ASN A 166 -9.73 10.90 17.07
CA ASN A 166 -8.42 11.48 17.28
C ASN A 166 -7.95 12.25 16.04
N GLY A 167 -7.48 13.49 16.24
CA GLY A 167 -7.03 14.36 15.16
C GLY A 167 -8.14 14.81 14.19
N TRP A 168 -9.41 14.83 14.63
CA TRP A 168 -10.55 15.19 13.79
C TRP A 168 -10.35 16.51 13.02
N ASP A 169 -9.94 17.58 13.70
CA ASP A 169 -9.77 18.88 13.07
C ASP A 169 -8.69 18.85 11.97
N MET A 170 -7.61 18.12 12.20
CA MET A 170 -6.56 17.94 11.20
C MET A 170 -7.02 17.07 10.01
N ARG A 171 -7.83 16.02 10.25
CA ARG A 171 -8.42 15.22 9.16
C ARG A 171 -9.34 16.07 8.30
N VAL A 172 -10.17 16.90 8.90
CA VAL A 172 -11.03 17.88 8.19
C VAL A 172 -10.14 18.86 7.41
N HIS A 173 -9.10 19.40 8.04
CA HIS A 173 -8.19 20.34 7.41
C HIS A 173 -7.51 19.72 6.17
N PHE A 174 -6.91 18.53 6.28
CA PHE A 174 -6.28 17.85 5.13
C PHE A 174 -7.31 17.51 4.04
N HIS A 175 -8.50 17.09 4.41
CA HIS A 175 -9.59 16.83 3.46
C HIS A 175 -9.97 18.07 2.65
N GLN A 176 -10.18 19.20 3.31
CA GLN A 176 -10.48 20.47 2.64
C GLN A 176 -9.35 20.90 1.71
N ARG A 177 -8.10 20.75 2.17
CA ARG A 177 -6.93 21.03 1.33
C ARG A 177 -6.89 20.15 0.08
N ALA A 178 -7.14 18.86 0.21
CA ALA A 178 -7.18 17.94 -0.92
C ALA A 178 -8.29 18.34 -1.91
N LEU A 179 -9.48 18.69 -1.43
CA LEU A 179 -10.58 19.17 -2.28
C LEU A 179 -10.24 20.48 -3.01
N ASN A 180 -9.44 21.36 -2.41
CA ASN A 180 -9.04 22.63 -3.03
C ASN A 180 -7.88 22.46 -4.02
N ILE A 181 -6.97 21.51 -3.77
CA ILE A 181 -5.76 21.29 -4.57
C ILE A 181 -6.07 20.42 -5.81
N LEU A 182 -6.91 19.40 -5.65
CA LEU A 182 -7.31 18.55 -6.76
C LEU A 182 -8.33 19.29 -7.63
N PRO A 183 -8.14 19.31 -8.97
CA PRO A 183 -9.04 20.04 -9.86
C PRO A 183 -10.46 19.47 -9.86
N ASP A 184 -11.44 20.27 -10.31
CA ASP A 184 -12.78 19.77 -10.51
C ASP A 184 -12.80 18.71 -11.62
N GLY A 185 -13.61 17.67 -11.42
CA GLY A 185 -13.63 16.51 -12.32
C GLY A 185 -12.38 15.61 -12.24
N PHE A 186 -11.53 15.81 -11.21
CA PHE A 186 -10.35 14.98 -11.02
C PHE A 186 -10.75 13.50 -10.91
N THR A 187 -10.06 12.69 -11.72
CA THR A 187 -10.11 11.23 -11.64
C THR A 187 -8.68 10.72 -11.65
N LEU A 188 -8.29 10.05 -10.57
CA LEU A 188 -6.95 9.52 -10.40
C LEU A 188 -6.69 8.41 -11.42
N ASP A 189 -5.51 8.49 -12.06
CA ASP A 189 -4.99 7.52 -12.99
C ASP A 189 -3.61 7.08 -12.51
N ALA A 190 -3.32 5.80 -12.58
CA ALA A 190 -2.00 5.26 -12.26
C ALA A 190 -0.94 5.68 -13.29
N GLY A 191 -1.37 6.13 -14.49
CA GLY A 191 -0.51 6.28 -15.65
C GLY A 191 -0.24 4.93 -16.33
N GLU A 192 0.39 4.96 -17.46
CA GLU A 192 0.92 3.73 -18.06
C GLU A 192 2.00 3.19 -17.12
N GLU A 193 1.88 1.89 -16.76
CA GLU A 193 3.01 1.21 -16.14
C GLU A 193 4.20 1.39 -17.09
N PRO A 194 5.42 1.69 -16.60
CA PRO A 194 6.59 1.63 -17.46
C PRO A 194 6.57 0.22 -18.08
N GLU A 195 6.59 0.15 -19.42
CA GLU A 195 6.69 -1.13 -20.12
C GLU A 195 7.80 -1.93 -19.44
N GLU A 196 7.49 -3.11 -18.93
CA GLU A 196 8.52 -4.03 -18.48
C GLU A 196 9.47 -4.20 -19.65
N PRO A 197 10.80 -4.00 -19.47
CA PRO A 197 11.74 -4.22 -20.54
C PRO A 197 11.48 -5.63 -21.08
N GLU A 198 11.24 -5.73 -22.40
CA GLU A 198 11.05 -7.01 -23.06
C GLU A 198 12.16 -7.96 -22.58
N PRO A 199 11.82 -9.19 -22.21
CA PRO A 199 12.82 -10.15 -21.82
C PRO A 199 13.86 -10.25 -22.95
N PRO A 200 15.17 -10.28 -22.65
CA PRO A 200 16.20 -10.35 -23.67
C PRO A 200 15.89 -11.52 -24.59
N GLU A 201 15.91 -11.26 -25.89
CA GLU A 201 15.71 -12.30 -26.90
C GLU A 201 16.61 -13.50 -26.57
N PRO A 202 16.08 -14.72 -26.61
CA PRO A 202 16.88 -15.91 -26.37
C PRO A 202 18.05 -15.90 -27.36
N PRO A 203 19.27 -16.26 -26.92
CA PRO A 203 20.44 -16.27 -27.77
C PRO A 203 20.14 -17.13 -29.02
N GLU A 204 20.39 -16.54 -30.21
CA GLU A 204 20.27 -17.26 -31.45
C GLU A 204 21.03 -18.59 -31.36
N GLU A 205 20.29 -19.68 -31.43
CA GLU A 205 20.87 -21.02 -31.50
C GLU A 205 21.58 -21.13 -32.88
N LYS A 206 22.90 -20.93 -32.88
CA LYS A 206 23.70 -21.20 -34.06
C LYS A 206 23.53 -22.67 -34.42
N LEU A 207 22.71 -22.90 -35.45
CA LEU A 207 22.63 -24.19 -36.11
C LEU A 207 24.04 -24.59 -36.54
N LEU A 208 24.69 -25.42 -35.73
CA LEU A 208 25.88 -26.13 -36.14
C LEU A 208 25.44 -27.09 -37.27
N SER A 209 25.74 -26.71 -38.49
CA SER A 209 25.64 -27.60 -39.64
C SER A 209 26.52 -28.82 -39.41
N HIS A 210 25.89 -29.93 -39.02
CA HIS A 210 26.59 -31.22 -38.99
C HIS A 210 26.81 -31.64 -40.41
N GLY A 211 28.08 -31.57 -40.82
CA GLY A 211 28.56 -32.18 -42.03
C GLY A 211 28.27 -33.69 -42.02
N ALA A 212 27.72 -34.15 -43.10
CA ALA A 212 27.52 -35.54 -43.37
C ALA A 212 28.81 -36.33 -43.26
N VAL A 213 28.83 -37.33 -42.39
CA VAL A 213 29.87 -38.39 -42.44
C VAL A 213 29.12 -39.71 -42.65
N ASP A 214 29.41 -40.24 -43.83
CA ASP A 214 28.96 -41.52 -44.36
C ASP A 214 29.71 -42.65 -43.66
N GLY A 215 29.10 -43.80 -43.54
CA GLY A 215 29.85 -45.07 -43.47
C GLY A 215 29.75 -45.92 -42.23
N THR A 216 28.78 -46.85 -42.27
CA THR A 216 28.94 -48.29 -41.88
C THR A 216 29.67 -48.65 -40.58
N THR A 217 28.98 -49.26 -39.64
CA THR A 217 29.08 -50.68 -39.22
C THR A 217 28.30 -50.95 -37.91
N GLN A 218 27.38 -51.87 -38.00
CA GLN A 218 26.97 -52.71 -36.86
C GLN A 218 28.06 -53.77 -36.56
N PRO A 219 28.16 -54.41 -35.40
CA PRO A 219 27.06 -55.21 -34.83
C PRO A 219 27.02 -55.40 -33.29
N ARG A 220 25.84 -55.81 -32.83
CA ARG A 220 25.54 -56.76 -31.75
C ARG A 220 26.24 -56.71 -30.38
N GLY A 221 25.40 -56.75 -29.38
CA GLY A 221 25.79 -57.23 -28.05
C GLY A 221 24.72 -56.99 -26.98
N SER A 222 23.82 -57.95 -26.83
CA SER A 222 22.97 -58.17 -25.66
C SER A 222 23.73 -58.12 -24.36
N TRP A 223 23.10 -57.72 -23.29
CA TRP A 223 23.04 -58.42 -21.98
C TRP A 223 21.99 -57.80 -21.07
N LEU A 224 21.10 -58.67 -20.67
CA LEU A 224 20.14 -58.56 -19.55
C LEU A 224 20.87 -58.45 -18.20
N GLY A 225 20.20 -57.87 -17.22
CA GLY A 225 20.34 -58.40 -15.89
C GLY A 225 20.54 -57.41 -14.74
N ARG A 226 19.58 -57.19 -14.02
CA ARG A 226 19.10 -57.13 -12.63
C ARG A 226 18.67 -55.77 -12.16
#